data_3998b4f8a2d6578291b50d67ce50a5da
#
_entry.id   3998b4f8a2d6578291b50d67ce50a5da
#
_cell.length_a   1.000
_cell.length_b   1.000
_cell.length_c   1.000
_cell.angle_alpha   90.00
_cell.angle_beta   90.00
_cell.angle_gamma   90.00
#
_symmetry.space_group_name_H-M   'P 1'
#
loop_
_entity.id
_entity.type
_entity.pdbx_description
1 polymer ?
#
loop_
_entity_poly.entity_id
_entity_poly.type
_entity_poly.pdbx_seq_one_letter_code
_entity_poly.pdbx_strand_id
1 'polypeptide(L)'
;MLRALLGAAGLAATILLWPGAGPAADPALALPSSVPPAERARIEKVLAQASISTRAELEAYPLRLDVFNYLLDHPDFATQVTRTLRLARYRIWRDADGLHLDDGWGVKGIITPLYGDGGLRVLYARGHYEQSFLPDIRGQAVIVLRYGNGHDAKGRPGLATSLQVFGTLDSKVLSSLAGTIAQDKASLEARRVLKVFSRLTTHLERRLDEVLADLQKDPDVSRPELADLRRLLGR
;
A
#
# COMPACT_ATOMS: atom_id res chain seq x y z
N MET A 1 -38.93 11.20 49.16
CA MET A 1 -38.46 10.77 50.48
C MET A 1 -37.22 9.95 50.28
N LEU A 2 -36.19 10.37 50.62
CA LEU A 2 -35.39 10.77 51.76
C LEU A 2 -34.14 9.89 51.89
N ARG A 3 -32.96 10.55 51.76
CA ARG A 3 -31.70 10.32 52.53
C ARG A 3 -30.93 9.00 52.31
N ALA A 4 -29.74 9.10 51.89
CA ALA A 4 -28.47 9.72 52.35
C ALA A 4 -27.58 8.70 53.06
N LEU A 5 -26.38 8.60 52.73
CA LEU A 5 -25.16 9.00 53.43
C LEU A 5 -24.01 8.01 53.23
N LEU A 6 -22.95 8.51 52.65
CA LEU A 6 -21.54 8.43 53.04
C LEU A 6 -20.93 7.06 53.40
N GLY A 7 -19.96 6.67 52.62
CA GLY A 7 -18.90 5.72 52.94
C GLY A 7 -17.70 5.99 52.06
N ALA A 8 -16.84 6.92 52.50
CA ALA A 8 -15.53 7.15 51.92
C ALA A 8 -14.62 5.98 52.29
N ALA A 9 -14.08 5.28 51.30
CA ALA A 9 -12.91 4.44 51.47
C ALA A 9 -12.02 4.63 50.22
N GLY A 10 -10.90 5.28 50.44
CA GLY A 10 -9.89 5.54 49.42
C GLY A 10 -9.32 4.27 48.85
N LEU A 11 -9.38 4.15 47.54
CA LEU A 11 -8.55 3.26 46.79
C LEU A 11 -7.60 4.15 45.97
N ALA A 12 -6.38 4.24 46.50
CA ALA A 12 -5.25 4.80 45.78
C ALA A 12 -5.08 4.01 44.46
N ALA A 13 -5.56 4.57 43.39
CA ALA A 13 -5.27 4.09 42.07
C ALA A 13 -3.78 4.37 41.82
N THR A 14 -2.96 3.35 42.00
CA THR A 14 -1.58 3.30 41.52
C THR A 14 -1.66 3.37 40.02
N ILE A 15 -1.52 4.57 39.46
CA ILE A 15 -1.26 4.76 38.04
C ILE A 15 0.13 4.17 37.81
N LEU A 16 0.17 2.92 37.42
CA LEU A 16 1.31 2.33 36.76
C LEU A 16 1.52 3.17 35.49
N LEU A 17 2.45 4.10 35.60
CA LEU A 17 3.08 4.73 34.45
C LEU A 17 3.72 3.60 33.61
N TRP A 18 2.97 3.07 32.66
CA TRP A 18 3.54 2.34 31.56
C TRP A 18 4.45 3.34 30.85
N PRO A 19 5.75 3.11 30.75
CA PRO A 19 6.59 3.96 29.93
C PRO A 19 5.95 3.88 28.53
N GLY A 20 5.47 5.03 28.04
CA GLY A 20 4.91 5.13 26.72
C GLY A 20 5.92 4.47 25.77
N ALA A 21 5.51 3.38 25.17
CA ALA A 21 6.20 2.87 23.99
C ALA A 21 6.08 3.99 22.96
N GLY A 22 7.12 4.84 22.91
CA GLY A 22 7.35 5.68 21.75
C GLY A 22 7.25 4.76 20.53
N PRO A 23 6.90 5.28 19.34
CA PRO A 23 6.85 4.46 18.14
C PRO A 23 8.16 3.67 18.11
N ALA A 24 8.06 2.34 18.27
CA ALA A 24 9.20 1.47 18.17
C ALA A 24 9.83 1.80 16.83
N ALA A 25 11.09 2.26 16.85
CA ALA A 25 11.81 2.53 15.63
C ALA A 25 11.69 1.25 14.80
N ASP A 26 10.94 1.34 13.72
CA ASP A 26 10.72 0.22 12.79
C ASP A 26 12.12 -0.29 12.44
N PRO A 27 12.43 -1.60 12.58
CA PRO A 27 13.77 -2.09 12.36
C PRO A 27 14.23 -1.57 11.00
N ALA A 28 15.34 -0.83 11.01
CA ALA A 28 15.84 -0.09 9.85
C ALA A 28 15.67 -0.95 8.61
N LEU A 29 15.01 -0.42 7.58
CA LEU A 29 14.73 -1.15 6.35
C LEU A 29 16.02 -1.81 5.83
N ALA A 30 16.19 -3.10 6.11
CA ALA A 30 17.33 -3.85 5.63
C ALA A 30 17.20 -4.00 4.10
N LEU A 31 17.91 -3.13 3.38
CA LEU A 31 17.97 -3.19 1.92
C LEU A 31 18.98 -4.25 1.50
N PRO A 32 18.65 -5.13 0.54
CA PRO A 32 19.61 -6.07 -0.03
C PRO A 32 20.85 -5.35 -0.58
N SER A 33 22.01 -6.00 -0.50
CA SER A 33 23.27 -5.45 -1.05
C SER A 33 23.21 -5.21 -2.56
N SER A 34 22.32 -5.92 -3.26
CA SER A 34 22.05 -5.78 -4.69
C SER A 34 21.33 -4.50 -5.09
N VAL A 35 20.81 -3.70 -4.13
CA VAL A 35 20.24 -2.38 -4.45
C VAL A 35 21.36 -1.44 -4.91
N PRO A 36 21.26 -0.83 -6.12
CA PRO A 36 22.28 0.07 -6.65
C PRO A 36 22.58 1.23 -5.68
N PRO A 37 23.84 1.68 -5.56
CA PRO A 37 24.22 2.71 -4.61
C PRO A 37 23.43 4.02 -4.74
N ALA A 38 23.14 4.47 -5.96
CA ALA A 38 22.37 5.69 -6.20
C ALA A 38 20.92 5.56 -5.69
N GLU A 39 20.31 4.40 -5.90
CA GLU A 39 18.94 4.13 -5.42
C GLU A 39 18.91 3.94 -3.90
N ARG A 40 19.93 3.30 -3.35
CA ARG A 40 20.11 3.19 -1.90
C ARG A 40 20.18 4.57 -1.25
N ALA A 41 21.00 5.48 -1.76
CA ALA A 41 21.12 6.83 -1.24
C ALA A 41 19.79 7.60 -1.31
N ARG A 42 19.01 7.42 -2.37
CA ARG A 42 17.67 8.00 -2.51
C ARG A 42 16.70 7.47 -1.45
N ILE A 43 16.68 6.16 -1.23
CA ILE A 43 15.86 5.52 -0.20
C ILE A 43 16.25 6.03 1.18
N GLU A 44 17.53 5.97 1.53
CA GLU A 44 18.06 6.40 2.83
C GLU A 44 17.74 7.87 3.13
N LYS A 45 17.82 8.75 2.12
CA LYS A 45 17.43 10.16 2.25
C LYS A 45 15.97 10.32 2.66
N VAL A 46 15.04 9.59 2.01
CA VAL A 46 13.63 9.64 2.38
C VAL A 46 13.40 9.07 3.77
N LEU A 47 14.01 7.93 4.10
CA LEU A 47 13.90 7.31 5.42
C LEU A 47 14.37 8.22 6.55
N ALA A 48 15.53 8.89 6.38
CA ALA A 48 16.08 9.80 7.38
C ALA A 48 15.23 11.04 7.64
N GLN A 49 14.41 11.44 6.68
CA GLN A 49 13.55 12.62 6.73
C GLN A 49 12.06 12.27 6.88
N ALA A 50 11.73 10.99 7.02
CA ALA A 50 10.34 10.53 7.03
C ALA A 50 9.56 11.14 8.21
N SER A 51 8.52 11.89 7.88
CA SER A 51 7.50 12.39 8.81
C SER A 51 6.24 11.53 8.82
N ILE A 52 6.14 10.61 7.86
CA ILE A 52 5.06 9.64 7.72
C ILE A 52 5.70 8.26 7.71
N SER A 53 5.22 7.37 8.58
CA SER A 53 5.60 5.96 8.57
C SER A 53 4.37 5.11 8.83
N THR A 54 4.05 4.20 7.94
CA THR A 54 2.91 3.30 8.12
C THR A 54 3.23 1.90 7.61
N ARG A 55 2.60 0.91 8.23
CA ARG A 55 2.68 -0.48 7.84
C ARG A 55 1.29 -1.09 7.75
N ALA A 56 1.06 -1.85 6.72
CA ALA A 56 -0.12 -2.68 6.55
C ALA A 56 0.32 -4.10 6.21
N GLU A 57 -0.39 -5.06 6.76
CA GLU A 57 -0.17 -6.48 6.50
C GLU A 57 -1.50 -7.13 6.14
N LEU A 58 -1.43 -8.16 5.35
CA LEU A 58 -2.57 -9.00 5.03
C LEU A 58 -2.19 -10.46 5.28
N GLU A 59 -3.11 -11.16 5.95
CA GLU A 59 -3.01 -12.62 6.06
C GLU A 59 -2.88 -13.25 4.68
N ALA A 60 -2.29 -14.43 4.62
CA ALA A 60 -2.12 -15.11 3.35
C ALA A 60 -3.48 -15.35 2.66
N TYR A 61 -3.53 -15.06 1.38
CA TYR A 61 -4.70 -15.22 0.53
C TYR A 61 -4.31 -16.04 -0.71
N PRO A 62 -5.24 -16.81 -1.26
CA PRO A 62 -4.93 -17.77 -2.32
C PRO A 62 -4.66 -17.06 -3.65
N LEU A 63 -3.41 -16.65 -3.85
CA LEU A 63 -2.93 -16.10 -5.12
C LEU A 63 -1.61 -16.76 -5.48
N ARG A 64 -1.47 -17.15 -6.73
CA ARG A 64 -0.21 -17.68 -7.25
C ARG A 64 0.83 -16.58 -7.34
N LEU A 65 2.04 -16.90 -6.91
CA LEU A 65 3.15 -15.95 -6.86
C LEU A 65 3.53 -15.40 -8.26
N ASP A 66 3.45 -16.25 -9.30
CA ASP A 66 3.72 -15.84 -10.68
C ASP A 66 2.70 -14.84 -11.22
N VAL A 67 1.42 -15.03 -10.93
CA VAL A 67 0.35 -14.07 -11.27
C VAL A 67 0.55 -12.74 -10.54
N PHE A 68 0.93 -12.81 -9.24
CA PHE A 68 1.19 -11.61 -8.47
C PHE A 68 2.40 -10.83 -9.00
N ASN A 69 3.50 -11.51 -9.29
CA ASN A 69 4.68 -10.90 -9.90
C ASN A 69 4.33 -10.24 -11.23
N TYR A 70 3.58 -10.95 -12.08
CA TYR A 70 3.14 -10.41 -13.36
C TYR A 70 2.38 -9.08 -13.21
N LEU A 71 1.44 -9.02 -12.27
CA LEU A 71 0.66 -7.80 -12.00
C LEU A 71 1.52 -6.67 -11.42
N LEU A 72 2.55 -6.99 -10.63
CA LEU A 72 3.50 -6.00 -10.11
C LEU A 72 4.44 -5.45 -11.19
N ASP A 73 4.79 -6.28 -12.17
CA ASP A 73 5.65 -5.88 -13.30
C ASP A 73 4.87 -5.10 -14.37
N HIS A 74 3.53 -5.23 -14.39
CA HIS A 74 2.60 -4.53 -15.28
C HIS A 74 1.55 -3.75 -14.48
N PRO A 75 1.94 -2.71 -13.71
CA PRO A 75 1.03 -2.03 -12.80
C PRO A 75 -0.06 -1.20 -13.50
N ASP A 76 0.20 -0.73 -14.71
CA ASP A 76 -0.78 -0.12 -15.60
C ASP A 76 -1.89 -1.11 -15.99
N PHE A 77 -1.53 -2.29 -16.45
CA PHE A 77 -2.46 -3.38 -16.71
C PHE A 77 -3.19 -3.83 -15.43
N ALA A 78 -2.47 -3.97 -14.30
CA ALA A 78 -3.10 -4.35 -13.02
C ALA A 78 -4.20 -3.37 -12.61
N THR A 79 -4.03 -2.07 -12.86
CA THR A 79 -5.07 -1.08 -12.57
C THR A 79 -6.23 -1.12 -13.58
N GLN A 80 -5.99 -1.46 -14.85
CA GLN A 80 -7.06 -1.74 -15.81
C GLN A 80 -7.93 -2.91 -15.32
N VAL A 81 -7.30 -4.04 -14.95
CA VAL A 81 -8.01 -5.21 -14.41
C VAL A 81 -8.85 -4.85 -13.18
N THR A 82 -8.26 -4.16 -12.21
CA THR A 82 -8.98 -3.83 -10.97
C THR A 82 -10.11 -2.82 -11.18
N ARG A 83 -9.99 -1.93 -12.16
CA ARG A 83 -11.05 -0.97 -12.53
C ARG A 83 -12.20 -1.63 -13.28
N THR A 84 -11.90 -2.48 -14.25
CA THR A 84 -12.92 -3.27 -14.97
C THR A 84 -13.76 -4.10 -14.00
N LEU A 85 -13.13 -4.71 -13.01
CA LEU A 85 -13.78 -5.47 -11.96
C LEU A 85 -14.38 -4.60 -10.83
N ARG A 86 -14.30 -3.28 -10.94
CA ARG A 86 -14.80 -2.30 -9.95
C ARG A 86 -14.24 -2.52 -8.53
N LEU A 87 -13.04 -3.03 -8.43
CA LEU A 87 -12.35 -3.29 -7.15
C LEU A 87 -11.66 -2.05 -6.61
N ALA A 88 -11.16 -1.18 -7.50
CA ALA A 88 -10.45 0.05 -7.17
C ALA A 88 -10.68 1.14 -8.22
N ARG A 89 -10.37 2.37 -7.83
CA ARG A 89 -10.39 3.54 -8.73
C ARG A 89 -8.99 3.94 -9.18
N TYR A 90 -7.95 3.32 -8.66
CA TYR A 90 -6.57 3.60 -9.02
C TYR A 90 -6.40 3.52 -10.53
N ARG A 91 -5.67 4.50 -11.05
CA ARG A 91 -5.23 4.52 -12.43
C ARG A 91 -3.71 4.68 -12.43
N ILE A 92 -3.04 3.73 -13.06
CA ILE A 92 -1.62 3.83 -13.35
C ILE A 92 -1.49 3.79 -14.88
N TRP A 93 -0.68 4.67 -15.43
CA TRP A 93 -0.38 4.69 -16.86
C TRP A 93 1.06 5.10 -17.08
N ARG A 94 1.61 4.71 -18.20
CA ARG A 94 2.97 5.04 -18.61
C ARG A 94 2.94 6.09 -19.72
N ASP A 95 3.80 7.08 -19.61
CA ASP A 95 4.09 8.03 -20.67
C ASP A 95 5.59 8.31 -20.77
N ALA A 96 5.98 9.37 -21.48
CA ALA A 96 7.38 9.74 -21.70
C ALA A 96 8.12 10.09 -20.39
N ASP A 97 7.40 10.56 -19.36
CA ASP A 97 7.96 11.01 -18.09
C ASP A 97 8.02 9.89 -17.03
N GLY A 98 7.42 8.74 -17.30
CA GLY A 98 7.44 7.60 -16.40
C GLY A 98 6.08 6.97 -16.10
N LEU A 99 5.98 6.38 -14.94
CA LEU A 99 4.79 5.69 -14.46
C LEU A 99 3.96 6.61 -13.57
N HIS A 100 2.86 7.11 -14.09
CA HIS A 100 1.94 8.01 -13.38
C HIS A 100 0.92 7.25 -12.55
N LEU A 101 0.51 7.84 -11.44
CA LEU A 101 -0.54 7.35 -10.54
C LEU A 101 -1.59 8.43 -10.31
N ASP A 102 -2.85 8.04 -10.35
CA ASP A 102 -3.99 8.78 -9.78
C ASP A 102 -4.80 7.81 -8.90
N ASP A 103 -4.96 8.12 -7.61
CA ASP A 103 -5.71 7.25 -6.68
C ASP A 103 -7.23 7.42 -6.78
N GLY A 104 -7.69 8.42 -7.54
CA GLY A 104 -9.11 8.77 -7.67
C GLY A 104 -9.71 9.51 -6.46
N TRP A 105 -8.86 9.93 -5.49
CA TRP A 105 -9.26 10.67 -4.28
C TRP A 105 -8.35 11.87 -3.99
N GLY A 106 -7.61 12.33 -5.01
CA GLY A 106 -6.78 13.54 -4.96
C GLY A 106 -5.29 13.30 -4.85
N VAL A 107 -4.80 12.08 -4.65
CA VAL A 107 -3.36 11.80 -4.73
C VAL A 107 -2.98 11.54 -6.19
N LYS A 108 -2.06 12.36 -6.69
CA LYS A 108 -1.47 12.20 -8.01
C LYS A 108 0.05 12.23 -7.91
N GLY A 109 0.73 11.45 -8.74
CA GLY A 109 2.18 11.42 -8.70
C GLY A 109 2.82 10.53 -9.75
N ILE A 110 4.14 10.43 -9.64
CA ILE A 110 4.98 9.58 -10.48
C ILE A 110 5.64 8.54 -9.59
N ILE A 111 5.61 7.30 -10.02
CA ILE A 111 6.23 6.15 -9.36
C ILE A 111 7.47 5.73 -10.16
N THR A 112 8.56 5.50 -9.46
CA THR A 112 9.79 4.95 -10.02
C THR A 112 10.12 3.65 -9.29
N PRO A 113 10.12 2.50 -9.96
CA PRO A 113 10.66 1.27 -9.39
C PRO A 113 12.16 1.43 -9.13
N LEU A 114 12.60 1.19 -7.89
CA LEU A 114 14.00 1.29 -7.50
C LEU A 114 14.66 -0.09 -7.36
N TYR A 115 13.89 -1.06 -6.93
CA TYR A 115 14.35 -2.43 -6.73
C TYR A 115 13.21 -3.44 -6.85
N GLY A 116 13.50 -4.60 -7.41
CA GLY A 116 12.56 -5.70 -7.49
C GLY A 116 13.27 -7.04 -7.60
N ASP A 117 13.08 -7.90 -6.62
CA ASP A 117 13.57 -9.27 -6.57
C ASP A 117 12.61 -10.13 -5.73
N GLY A 118 12.63 -11.42 -5.97
CA GLY A 118 11.91 -12.57 -5.41
C GLY A 118 11.13 -12.46 -4.09
N GLY A 119 10.42 -11.37 -3.82
CA GLY A 119 9.64 -11.18 -2.60
C GLY A 119 9.76 -9.77 -2.02
N LEU A 120 10.53 -8.89 -2.68
CA LEU A 120 10.70 -7.49 -2.31
C LEU A 120 10.55 -6.58 -3.52
N ARG A 121 9.71 -5.57 -3.40
CA ARG A 121 9.65 -4.43 -4.33
C ARG A 121 9.86 -3.14 -3.54
N VAL A 122 10.71 -2.27 -4.05
CA VAL A 122 10.92 -0.93 -3.49
C VAL A 122 10.61 0.08 -4.58
N LEU A 123 9.66 0.94 -4.30
CA LEU A 123 9.21 1.99 -5.21
C LEU A 123 9.50 3.34 -4.57
N TYR A 124 9.91 4.30 -5.36
CA TYR A 124 9.94 5.70 -4.99
C TYR A 124 8.77 6.40 -5.66
N ALA A 125 8.07 7.23 -4.92
CA ALA A 125 6.98 8.05 -5.43
C ALA A 125 7.24 9.52 -5.09
N ARG A 126 6.89 10.40 -6.01
CA ARG A 126 6.78 11.84 -5.78
C ARG A 126 5.42 12.30 -6.28
N GLY A 127 4.77 13.14 -5.51
CA GLY A 127 3.41 13.54 -5.88
C GLY A 127 2.86 14.64 -5.00
N HIS A 128 1.59 14.85 -5.16
CA HIS A 128 0.84 15.84 -4.40
C HIS A 128 -0.55 15.30 -4.07
N TYR A 129 -1.14 15.88 -3.05
CA TYR A 129 -2.51 15.65 -2.65
C TYR A 129 -3.31 16.92 -2.83
N GLU A 130 -4.29 16.89 -3.73
CA GLU A 130 -5.20 17.97 -4.04
C GLU A 130 -6.45 17.88 -3.16
N GLN A 131 -6.81 18.98 -2.50
CA GLN A 131 -8.09 19.12 -1.81
C GLN A 131 -8.71 20.48 -2.11
N SER A 132 -10.04 20.52 -2.22
CA SER A 132 -10.78 21.72 -2.62
C SER A 132 -10.61 22.95 -1.72
N PHE A 133 -10.16 22.76 -0.46
CA PHE A 133 -10.08 23.82 0.54
C PHE A 133 -8.72 23.94 1.24
N LEU A 134 -7.73 23.14 0.84
CA LEU A 134 -6.38 23.18 1.40
C LEU A 134 -5.36 23.40 0.29
N PRO A 135 -4.22 24.03 0.60
CA PRO A 135 -3.09 24.05 -0.34
C PRO A 135 -2.66 22.63 -0.70
N ASP A 136 -2.16 22.45 -1.92
CA ASP A 136 -1.59 21.18 -2.37
C ASP A 136 -0.49 20.71 -1.42
N ILE A 137 -0.64 19.51 -0.90
CA ILE A 137 0.37 18.88 -0.05
C ILE A 137 1.28 18.07 -0.97
N ARG A 138 2.51 18.55 -1.19
CA ARG A 138 3.52 17.84 -1.98
C ARG A 138 4.40 16.99 -1.08
N GLY A 139 4.91 15.88 -1.64
CA GLY A 139 5.79 15.00 -0.89
C GLY A 139 6.42 13.92 -1.73
N GLN A 140 7.25 13.16 -1.05
CA GLN A 140 7.96 12.01 -1.59
C GLN A 140 7.72 10.82 -0.68
N ALA A 141 7.75 9.62 -1.22
CA ALA A 141 7.59 8.40 -0.44
C ALA A 141 8.47 7.27 -0.97
N VAL A 142 8.92 6.43 -0.05
CA VAL A 142 9.45 5.10 -0.33
C VAL A 142 8.40 4.09 0.08
N ILE A 143 8.03 3.24 -0.85
CA ILE A 143 7.03 2.19 -0.67
C ILE A 143 7.76 0.86 -0.74
N VAL A 144 7.64 0.05 0.29
CA VAL A 144 8.29 -1.26 0.41
C VAL A 144 7.23 -2.33 0.49
N LEU A 145 7.12 -3.13 -0.54
CA LEU A 145 6.24 -4.29 -0.59
C LEU A 145 7.06 -5.56 -0.39
N ARG A 146 6.78 -6.30 0.67
CA ARG A 146 7.30 -7.66 0.89
C ARG A 146 6.19 -8.66 0.68
N TYR A 147 6.51 -9.74 0.02
CA TYR A 147 5.55 -10.80 -0.26
C TYR A 147 6.25 -12.15 -0.41
N GLY A 148 5.50 -13.20 -0.18
CA GLY A 148 6.02 -14.57 -0.28
C GLY A 148 4.97 -15.60 0.09
N ASN A 149 5.35 -16.86 0.01
CA ASN A 149 4.49 -17.95 0.42
C ASN A 149 4.21 -17.86 1.93
N GLY A 150 2.96 -18.05 2.30
CA GLY A 150 2.49 -18.03 3.68
C GLY A 150 1.29 -18.94 3.87
N HIS A 151 0.69 -18.91 5.05
CA HIS A 151 -0.52 -19.67 5.36
C HIS A 151 -1.56 -18.72 5.96
N ASP A 152 -2.83 -18.96 5.64
CA ASP A 152 -3.93 -18.24 6.28
C ASP A 152 -4.19 -18.80 7.70
N ALA A 153 -5.13 -18.18 8.43
CA ALA A 153 -5.50 -18.60 9.78
C ALA A 153 -6.02 -20.05 9.88
N LYS A 154 -6.36 -20.67 8.74
CA LYS A 154 -6.78 -22.08 8.64
C LYS A 154 -5.68 -23.01 8.18
N GLY A 155 -4.43 -22.53 8.08
CA GLY A 155 -3.29 -23.29 7.61
C GLY A 155 -3.25 -23.55 6.10
N ARG A 156 -4.09 -22.90 5.30
CA ARG A 156 -4.10 -23.05 3.85
C ARG A 156 -2.99 -22.23 3.23
N PRO A 157 -2.25 -22.77 2.25
CA PRO A 157 -1.18 -22.03 1.58
C PRO A 157 -1.74 -20.86 0.78
N GLY A 158 -0.95 -19.80 0.69
CA GLY A 158 -1.30 -18.59 -0.06
C GLY A 158 -0.15 -17.60 -0.09
N LEU A 159 -0.44 -16.40 -0.55
CA LEU A 159 0.49 -15.29 -0.62
C LEU A 159 0.31 -14.38 0.61
N ALA A 160 1.33 -14.27 1.44
CA ALA A 160 1.41 -13.27 2.51
C ALA A 160 2.01 -11.98 1.96
N THR A 161 1.46 -10.83 2.35
CA THR A 161 1.92 -9.52 1.88
C THR A 161 2.02 -8.53 3.01
N SER A 162 3.06 -7.70 2.99
CA SER A 162 3.18 -6.53 3.86
C SER A 162 3.64 -5.31 3.05
N LEU A 163 3.07 -4.16 3.35
CA LEU A 163 3.35 -2.89 2.71
C LEU A 163 3.78 -1.88 3.76
N GLN A 164 4.97 -1.32 3.61
CA GLN A 164 5.46 -0.20 4.41
C GLN A 164 5.58 1.03 3.53
N VAL A 165 5.21 2.18 4.07
CA VAL A 165 5.32 3.47 3.38
C VAL A 165 6.03 4.45 4.31
N PHE A 166 7.10 5.04 3.81
CA PHE A 166 7.84 6.12 4.45
C PHE A 166 7.70 7.37 3.60
N GLY A 167 7.23 8.47 4.17
CA GLY A 167 6.94 9.68 3.42
C GLY A 167 7.54 10.93 4.04
N THR A 168 7.93 11.87 3.18
CA THR A 168 8.32 13.23 3.53
C THR A 168 7.37 14.22 2.88
N LEU A 169 7.10 15.31 3.56
CA LEU A 169 6.28 16.41 3.04
C LEU A 169 7.15 17.63 2.79
N ASP A 170 7.00 18.25 1.61
CA ASP A 170 7.88 19.33 1.15
C ASP A 170 7.62 20.67 1.84
N SER A 171 6.49 20.81 2.55
CA SER A 171 6.07 22.09 3.11
C SER A 171 6.37 22.20 4.60
N LYS A 172 7.10 23.25 4.98
CA LYS A 172 7.23 23.71 6.38
C LYS A 172 5.94 24.28 6.97
N VAL A 173 4.93 24.50 6.14
CA VAL A 173 3.62 25.06 6.52
C VAL A 173 2.70 24.00 7.14
N LEU A 174 3.11 22.76 7.13
CA LEU A 174 2.31 21.68 7.68
C LEU A 174 2.35 21.72 9.21
N SER A 175 1.37 22.40 9.77
CA SER A 175 0.99 22.22 11.18
C SER A 175 0.88 20.73 11.52
N SER A 176 1.00 20.36 12.79
CA SER A 176 0.80 19.00 13.31
C SER A 176 -0.47 18.32 12.74
N LEU A 177 -1.50 19.12 12.43
CA LEU A 177 -2.75 18.65 11.85
C LEU A 177 -2.59 18.04 10.45
N ALA A 178 -1.84 18.67 9.56
CA ALA A 178 -1.64 18.15 8.20
C ALA A 178 -0.76 16.89 8.20
N GLY A 179 0.19 16.79 9.12
CA GLY A 179 0.97 15.57 9.35
C GLY A 179 0.07 14.40 9.75
N THR A 180 -0.88 14.62 10.67
CA THR A 180 -1.85 13.60 11.09
C THR A 180 -2.74 13.16 9.92
N ILE A 181 -3.28 14.12 9.15
CA ILE A 181 -4.09 13.80 7.97
C ILE A 181 -3.29 12.96 6.95
N ALA A 182 -2.04 13.32 6.68
CA ALA A 182 -1.18 12.59 5.76
C ALA A 182 -0.84 11.19 6.27
N GLN A 183 -0.59 11.02 7.57
CA GLN A 183 -0.35 9.73 8.19
C GLN A 183 -1.58 8.81 8.10
N ASP A 184 -2.77 9.33 8.43
CA ASP A 184 -4.02 8.57 8.36
C ASP A 184 -4.35 8.18 6.91
N LYS A 185 -4.15 9.09 5.96
CA LYS A 185 -4.33 8.82 4.53
C LYS A 185 -3.38 7.73 4.06
N ALA A 186 -2.09 7.80 4.38
CA ALA A 186 -1.10 6.80 4.01
C ALA A 186 -1.46 5.41 4.58
N SER A 187 -1.90 5.35 5.85
CA SER A 187 -2.31 4.11 6.51
C SER A 187 -3.56 3.50 5.86
N LEU A 188 -4.52 4.34 5.50
CA LEU A 188 -5.74 3.91 4.82
C LEU A 188 -5.43 3.35 3.43
N GLU A 189 -4.60 4.05 2.65
CA GLU A 189 -4.25 3.64 1.29
C GLU A 189 -3.40 2.36 1.28
N ALA A 190 -2.43 2.21 2.19
CA ALA A 190 -1.65 0.99 2.32
C ALA A 190 -2.55 -0.24 2.52
N ARG A 191 -3.56 -0.13 3.41
CA ARG A 191 -4.53 -1.21 3.64
C ARG A 191 -5.45 -1.45 2.43
N ARG A 192 -5.86 -0.39 1.73
CA ARG A 192 -6.70 -0.50 0.53
C ARG A 192 -6.00 -1.24 -0.59
N VAL A 193 -4.75 -0.88 -0.88
CA VAL A 193 -3.95 -1.53 -1.93
C VAL A 193 -3.85 -3.03 -1.68
N LEU A 194 -3.48 -3.45 -0.47
CA LEU A 194 -3.41 -4.87 -0.14
C LEU A 194 -4.77 -5.58 -0.28
N LYS A 195 -5.86 -4.96 0.19
CA LYS A 195 -7.21 -5.52 0.06
C LYS A 195 -7.67 -5.66 -1.40
N VAL A 196 -7.22 -4.78 -2.30
CA VAL A 196 -7.55 -4.90 -3.73
C VAL A 196 -6.99 -6.18 -4.31
N PHE A 197 -5.73 -6.52 -4.01
CA PHE A 197 -5.13 -7.79 -4.44
C PHE A 197 -5.88 -9.01 -3.89
N SER A 198 -6.22 -9.02 -2.61
CA SER A 198 -6.99 -10.12 -2.01
C SER A 198 -8.39 -10.28 -2.64
N ARG A 199 -9.07 -9.17 -2.96
CA ARG A 199 -10.36 -9.22 -3.66
C ARG A 199 -10.22 -9.71 -5.09
N LEU A 200 -9.21 -9.23 -5.82
CA LEU A 200 -8.91 -9.70 -7.16
C LEU A 200 -8.74 -11.22 -7.18
N THR A 201 -7.98 -11.78 -6.24
CA THR A 201 -7.83 -13.22 -6.09
C THR A 201 -9.16 -13.94 -5.94
N THR A 202 -10.03 -13.44 -5.07
CA THR A 202 -11.36 -14.05 -4.87
C THR A 202 -12.17 -14.07 -6.18
N HIS A 203 -12.06 -13.04 -7.00
CA HIS A 203 -12.72 -13.02 -8.33
C HIS A 203 -12.08 -14.03 -9.29
N LEU A 204 -10.75 -14.08 -9.34
CA LEU A 204 -10.03 -15.04 -10.20
C LEU A 204 -10.34 -16.49 -9.82
N GLU A 205 -10.46 -16.80 -8.52
CA GLU A 205 -10.77 -18.17 -8.08
C GLU A 205 -12.23 -18.59 -8.36
N ARG A 206 -13.17 -17.69 -8.11
CA ARG A 206 -14.61 -18.05 -8.14
C ARG A 206 -15.26 -17.84 -9.49
N ARG A 207 -14.74 -16.93 -10.31
CA ARG A 207 -15.41 -16.43 -11.50
C ARG A 207 -14.43 -16.17 -12.64
N LEU A 208 -13.39 -17.01 -12.78
CA LEU A 208 -12.29 -16.80 -13.74
C LEU A 208 -12.79 -16.50 -15.16
N ASP A 209 -13.68 -17.34 -15.68
CA ASP A 209 -14.16 -17.21 -17.07
C ASP A 209 -14.96 -15.92 -17.27
N GLU A 210 -15.76 -15.50 -16.28
CA GLU A 210 -16.49 -14.23 -16.33
C GLU A 210 -15.51 -13.04 -16.26
N VAL A 211 -14.51 -13.11 -15.36
CA VAL A 211 -13.45 -12.09 -15.26
C VAL A 211 -12.74 -11.92 -16.59
N LEU A 212 -12.30 -13.01 -17.21
CA LEU A 212 -11.60 -12.97 -18.50
C LEU A 212 -12.50 -12.45 -19.63
N ALA A 213 -13.80 -12.78 -19.59
CA ALA A 213 -14.78 -12.25 -20.55
C ALA A 213 -15.01 -10.74 -20.38
N ASP A 214 -15.10 -10.26 -19.14
CA ASP A 214 -15.27 -8.83 -18.84
C ASP A 214 -14.02 -8.03 -19.27
N LEU A 215 -12.81 -8.52 -18.96
CA LEU A 215 -11.56 -7.94 -19.42
C LEU A 215 -11.46 -7.92 -20.97
N GLN A 216 -11.97 -8.97 -21.64
CA GLN A 216 -11.97 -9.04 -23.09
C GLN A 216 -12.91 -8.00 -23.74
N LYS A 217 -13.98 -7.61 -23.08
CA LYS A 217 -14.93 -6.61 -23.58
C LYS A 217 -14.47 -5.17 -23.35
N ASP A 218 -13.65 -4.94 -22.34
CA ASP A 218 -13.20 -3.61 -21.96
C ASP A 218 -12.15 -3.10 -22.98
N PRO A 219 -12.42 -2.00 -23.70
CA PRO A 219 -11.49 -1.45 -24.69
C PRO A 219 -10.21 -0.90 -24.09
N ASP A 220 -10.22 -0.49 -22.81
CA ASP A 220 -9.07 0.07 -22.11
C ASP A 220 -8.07 -1.03 -21.70
N VAL A 221 -8.47 -2.31 -21.72
CA VAL A 221 -7.61 -3.42 -21.32
C VAL A 221 -6.66 -3.82 -22.44
N SER A 222 -5.37 -3.81 -22.13
CA SER A 222 -4.30 -4.23 -23.05
C SER A 222 -4.43 -5.69 -23.46
N ARG A 223 -4.55 -5.94 -24.77
CA ARG A 223 -4.76 -7.29 -25.33
C ARG A 223 -3.54 -8.20 -25.19
N PRO A 224 -2.31 -7.74 -25.43
CA PRO A 224 -1.12 -8.55 -25.20
C PRO A 224 -1.01 -9.02 -23.74
N GLU A 225 -1.17 -8.10 -22.79
CA GLU A 225 -1.08 -8.40 -21.36
C GLU A 225 -2.21 -9.29 -20.88
N LEU A 226 -3.42 -9.14 -21.43
CA LEU A 226 -4.52 -10.08 -21.17
C LEU A 226 -4.22 -11.48 -21.67
N ALA A 227 -3.57 -11.62 -22.84
CA ALA A 227 -3.17 -12.92 -23.38
C ALA A 227 -2.09 -13.57 -22.49
N ASP A 228 -1.15 -12.80 -21.98
CA ASP A 228 -0.13 -13.30 -21.04
C ASP A 228 -0.74 -13.73 -19.71
N LEU A 229 -1.67 -12.94 -19.15
CA LEU A 229 -2.42 -13.31 -17.94
C LEU A 229 -3.19 -14.61 -18.15
N ARG A 230 -3.88 -14.77 -19.30
CA ARG A 230 -4.57 -16.03 -19.63
C ARG A 230 -3.64 -17.22 -19.64
N ARG A 231 -2.50 -17.09 -20.27
CA ARG A 231 -1.47 -18.16 -20.34
C ARG A 231 -0.98 -18.52 -18.93
N LEU A 232 -0.71 -17.53 -18.08
CA LEU A 232 -0.34 -17.78 -16.68
C LEU A 232 -1.44 -18.51 -15.90
N LEU A 233 -2.71 -18.21 -16.18
CA LEU A 233 -3.86 -18.84 -15.54
C LEU A 233 -4.23 -20.22 -16.18
N GLY A 234 -3.50 -20.65 -17.20
CA GLY A 234 -3.75 -21.93 -17.91
C GLY A 234 -4.98 -21.87 -18.83
N ARG A 235 -5.25 -20.72 -19.44
CA ARG A 235 -6.40 -20.45 -20.31
C ARG A 235 -5.99 -19.95 -21.70
#